data_6514bca53d0976360ec48f3f43d269ff
#
_entry.id   6514bca53d0976360ec48f3f43d269ff
#
_cell.length_a   1.000
_cell.length_b   1.000
_cell.length_c   1.000
_cell.angle_alpha   90.00
_cell.angle_beta   90.00
_cell.angle_gamma   90.00
#
_symmetry.space_group_name_H-M   'P 1'
#
loop_
_entity.id
_entity.type
_entity.pdbx_description
1 polymer ?
#
loop_
_entity_poly.entity_id
_entity_poly.type
_entity_poly.pdbx_seq_one_letter_code
_entity_poly.pdbx_strand_id
1 'polypeptide(L)'
;MEICADELKNVLNAVGYKHEDPKTDGFTLETCRSMIALMDTDGSGRLNLREFHHLWEKIKSWQRIFERYDTDRSGTINSYEMRNAVNDAGFHLNGQLYDIIAMRYADRSMNVDFDSFVCCFVRLEGTFRAFQAFDKDGDGIIKLNVLEWLQLTMYA
;
A
#
# COMPACT_ATOMS: atom_id res chain seq x y z
N MET A 1 -1.09 23.93 5.10
CA MET A 1 0.15 23.16 4.96
C MET A 1 -0.16 21.88 4.22
N GLU A 2 0.52 21.65 3.13
CA GLU A 2 0.34 20.49 2.27
C GLU A 2 1.70 19.86 1.97
N ILE A 3 1.74 18.53 1.86
CA ILE A 3 2.98 17.76 1.67
C ILE A 3 2.93 17.08 0.30
N CYS A 4 3.98 17.26 -0.51
CA CYS A 4 4.15 16.54 -1.77
C CYS A 4 4.88 15.20 -1.55
N ALA A 5 5.00 14.38 -2.61
CA ALA A 5 5.59 13.05 -2.52
C ALA A 5 7.05 13.08 -2.05
N ASP A 6 7.86 14.03 -2.53
CA ASP A 6 9.27 14.15 -2.11
C ASP A 6 9.40 14.51 -0.64
N GLU A 7 8.57 15.43 -0.18
CA GLU A 7 8.54 15.83 1.23
C GLU A 7 8.05 14.69 2.11
N LEU A 8 7.02 13.96 1.68
CA LEU A 8 6.50 12.79 2.39
C LEU A 8 7.58 11.72 2.54
N LYS A 9 8.31 11.41 1.46
CA LYS A 9 9.42 10.48 1.49
C LYS A 9 10.46 10.89 2.52
N ASN A 10 10.86 12.16 2.54
CA ASN A 10 11.85 12.68 3.47
C ASN A 10 11.37 12.58 4.92
N VAL A 11 10.12 12.94 5.18
CA VAL A 11 9.53 12.87 6.53
C VAL A 11 9.45 11.43 7.03
N LEU A 12 8.93 10.53 6.24
CA LEU A 12 8.76 9.13 6.65
C LEU A 12 10.10 8.44 6.88
N ASN A 13 11.09 8.71 6.04
CA ASN A 13 12.42 8.11 6.18
C ASN A 13 13.22 8.72 7.33
N ALA A 14 12.91 9.96 7.73
CA ALA A 14 13.57 10.62 8.87
C ALA A 14 13.02 10.12 10.21
N VAL A 15 11.74 9.74 10.30
CA VAL A 15 11.07 9.39 11.56
C VAL A 15 11.29 7.92 11.97
N GLY A 16 12.14 7.16 11.26
CA GLY A 16 12.59 5.88 11.75
C GLY A 16 11.93 4.64 11.18
N TYR A 17 11.26 4.73 10.04
CA TYR A 17 10.90 3.55 9.25
C TYR A 17 12.12 2.97 8.51
N LYS A 18 13.31 3.31 8.98
CA LYS A 18 14.54 2.64 8.57
C LYS A 18 14.68 1.39 9.41
N HIS A 19 14.65 0.23 8.79
CA HIS A 19 15.21 -0.95 9.41
C HIS A 19 16.67 -0.66 9.77
N GLU A 20 17.15 -1.29 10.82
CA GLU A 20 18.57 -1.22 11.23
C GLU A 20 19.52 -1.73 10.14
N ASP A 21 18.99 -2.29 9.06
CA ASP A 21 19.79 -2.73 7.92
C ASP A 21 20.12 -1.51 7.02
N PRO A 22 21.42 -1.16 6.89
CA PRO A 22 21.85 -0.03 6.06
C PRO A 22 21.55 -0.21 4.57
N LYS A 23 21.06 -1.38 4.16
CA LYS A 23 20.67 -1.67 2.76
C LYS A 23 19.23 -1.32 2.43
N THR A 24 18.40 -0.97 3.43
CA THR A 24 17.01 -0.59 3.18
C THR A 24 16.89 0.93 3.18
N ASP A 25 16.65 1.48 2.01
CA ASP A 25 16.51 2.94 1.81
C ASP A 25 15.19 3.53 2.33
N GLY A 26 14.40 2.76 3.09
CA GLY A 26 13.08 3.18 3.56
C GLY A 26 12.05 3.13 2.43
N PHE A 27 11.07 4.04 2.49
CA PHE A 27 10.04 4.10 1.45
C PHE A 27 10.56 4.74 0.16
N THR A 28 10.19 4.15 -0.98
CA THR A 28 10.50 4.70 -2.30
C THR A 28 9.56 5.86 -2.64
N LEU A 29 9.97 6.70 -3.58
CA LEU A 29 9.14 7.79 -4.09
C LEU A 29 7.84 7.25 -4.72
N GLU A 30 7.91 6.12 -5.40
CA GLU A 30 6.74 5.46 -6.01
C GLU A 30 5.71 5.08 -4.96
N THR A 31 6.14 4.47 -3.85
CA THR A 31 5.27 4.13 -2.74
C THR A 31 4.64 5.39 -2.13
N CYS A 32 5.40 6.46 -1.97
CA CYS A 32 4.87 7.72 -1.45
C CYS A 32 3.84 8.36 -2.39
N ARG A 33 4.04 8.29 -3.69
CA ARG A 33 3.04 8.74 -4.67
C ARG A 33 1.74 7.93 -4.56
N SER A 34 1.85 6.63 -4.39
CA SER A 34 0.68 5.75 -4.20
C SER A 34 -0.05 6.06 -2.89
N MET A 35 0.68 6.35 -1.82
CA MET A 35 0.11 6.78 -0.54
C MET A 35 -0.69 8.08 -0.69
N ILE A 36 -0.15 9.05 -1.42
CA ILE A 36 -0.84 10.31 -1.68
C ILE A 36 -2.13 10.05 -2.47
N ALA A 37 -2.05 9.25 -3.53
CA ALA A 37 -3.23 8.91 -4.34
C ALA A 37 -4.34 8.27 -3.49
N LEU A 38 -3.97 7.41 -2.53
CA LEU A 38 -4.94 6.77 -1.63
C LEU A 38 -5.63 7.77 -0.71
N MET A 39 -4.88 8.73 -0.17
CA MET A 39 -5.38 9.66 0.85
C MET A 39 -5.87 11.00 0.32
N ASP A 40 -5.60 11.31 -0.95
CA ASP A 40 -5.91 12.59 -1.59
C ASP A 40 -7.40 12.68 -1.92
N THR A 41 -8.18 13.22 -1.00
CA THR A 41 -9.65 13.32 -1.15
C THR A 41 -10.09 14.50 -1.99
N ASP A 42 -9.25 15.55 -2.09
CA ASP A 42 -9.57 16.78 -2.82
C ASP A 42 -8.97 16.85 -4.23
N GLY A 43 -8.19 15.83 -4.63
CA GLY A 43 -7.56 15.78 -5.95
C GLY A 43 -6.40 16.75 -6.13
N SER A 44 -5.84 17.30 -5.05
CA SER A 44 -4.76 18.27 -5.10
C SER A 44 -3.40 17.70 -5.49
N GLY A 45 -3.22 16.38 -5.38
CA GLY A 45 -1.94 15.71 -5.54
C GLY A 45 -1.00 15.89 -4.36
N ARG A 46 -1.50 16.43 -3.25
CA ARG A 46 -0.75 16.69 -2.01
C ARG A 46 -1.59 16.29 -0.82
N LEU A 47 -0.94 16.08 0.32
CA LEU A 47 -1.62 15.74 1.58
C LEU A 47 -1.72 16.98 2.47
N ASN A 48 -2.94 17.27 2.95
CA ASN A 48 -3.14 18.20 4.06
C ASN A 48 -2.87 17.47 5.39
N LEU A 49 -2.90 18.21 6.49
CA LEU A 49 -2.57 17.67 7.81
C LEU A 49 -3.50 16.52 8.23
N ARG A 50 -4.79 16.63 7.93
CA ARG A 50 -5.78 15.57 8.25
C ARG A 50 -5.51 14.30 7.45
N GLU A 51 -5.28 14.44 6.16
CA GLU A 51 -4.95 13.32 5.27
C GLU A 51 -3.64 12.66 5.68
N PHE A 52 -2.62 13.44 6.04
CA PHE A 52 -1.36 12.92 6.56
C PHE A 52 -1.56 12.13 7.86
N HIS A 53 -2.38 12.63 8.79
CA HIS A 53 -2.68 11.94 10.04
C HIS A 53 -3.33 10.57 9.78
N HIS A 54 -4.29 10.49 8.87
CA HIS A 54 -4.92 9.24 8.47
C HIS A 54 -3.91 8.26 7.86
N LEU A 55 -3.03 8.75 6.99
CA LEU A 55 -1.97 7.95 6.41
C LEU A 55 -1.03 7.39 7.49
N TRP A 56 -0.62 8.24 8.43
CA TRP A 56 0.25 7.84 9.53
C TRP A 56 -0.34 6.70 10.36
N GLU A 57 -1.61 6.78 10.69
CA GLU A 57 -2.31 5.73 11.44
C GLU A 57 -2.40 4.42 10.63
N LYS A 58 -2.62 4.50 9.33
CA LYS A 58 -2.60 3.33 8.45
C LYS A 58 -1.22 2.68 8.38
N ILE A 59 -0.17 3.46 8.22
CA ILE A 59 1.21 2.95 8.18
C ILE A 59 1.54 2.22 9.48
N LYS A 60 1.16 2.77 10.62
CA LYS A 60 1.36 2.10 11.92
C LYS A 60 0.61 0.77 12.00
N SER A 61 -0.61 0.72 11.50
CA SER A 61 -1.41 -0.50 11.45
C SER A 61 -0.74 -1.57 10.61
N TRP A 62 -0.27 -1.21 9.42
CA TRP A 62 0.46 -2.13 8.53
C TRP A 62 1.78 -2.58 9.13
N GLN A 63 2.48 -1.69 9.82
CA GLN A 63 3.72 -2.02 10.51
C GLN A 63 3.50 -3.09 11.59
N ARG A 64 2.42 -2.99 12.37
CA ARG A 64 2.08 -3.98 13.38
C ARG A 64 1.83 -5.36 12.77
N ILE A 65 1.12 -5.41 11.64
CA ILE A 65 0.88 -6.65 10.92
C ILE A 65 2.20 -7.23 10.40
N PHE A 66 3.04 -6.41 9.78
CA PHE A 66 4.34 -6.83 9.25
C PHE A 66 5.23 -7.40 10.36
N GLU A 67 5.36 -6.70 11.48
CA GLU A 67 6.17 -7.13 12.61
C GLU A 67 5.68 -8.46 13.22
N ARG A 68 4.37 -8.70 13.18
CA ARG A 68 3.78 -9.97 13.65
C ARG A 68 4.31 -11.15 12.86
N TYR A 69 4.51 -10.98 11.54
CA TYR A 69 4.98 -12.04 10.66
C TYR A 69 6.50 -12.05 10.48
N ASP A 70 7.17 -10.94 10.70
CA ASP A 70 8.64 -10.83 10.68
C ASP A 70 9.22 -11.23 12.04
N THR A 71 9.08 -12.50 12.38
CA THR A 71 9.45 -13.04 13.71
C THR A 71 10.96 -13.05 13.96
N ASP A 72 11.76 -13.18 12.91
CA ASP A 72 13.23 -13.16 12.98
C ASP A 72 13.83 -11.76 12.85
N ARG A 73 12.98 -10.74 12.69
CA ARG A 73 13.40 -9.33 12.51
C ARG A 73 14.37 -9.12 11.36
N SER A 74 14.23 -9.92 10.31
CA SER A 74 15.05 -9.80 9.11
C SER A 74 14.73 -8.58 8.24
N GLY A 75 13.57 -7.95 8.47
CA GLY A 75 13.06 -6.87 7.63
C GLY A 75 12.28 -7.35 6.42
N THR A 76 12.07 -8.66 6.31
CA THR A 76 11.29 -9.27 5.22
C THR A 76 10.37 -10.35 5.74
N ILE A 77 9.27 -10.59 5.02
CA ILE A 77 8.37 -11.74 5.22
C ILE A 77 8.33 -12.55 3.92
N ASN A 78 8.08 -13.85 4.01
CA ASN A 78 7.96 -14.67 2.81
C ASN A 78 6.58 -14.52 2.18
N SER A 79 6.40 -15.04 0.97
CA SER A 79 5.14 -14.94 0.22
C SER A 79 3.96 -15.63 0.93
N TYR A 80 4.22 -16.69 1.68
CA TYR A 80 3.19 -17.37 2.46
C TYR A 80 2.72 -16.51 3.64
N GLU A 81 3.66 -15.91 4.36
CA GLU A 81 3.35 -14.97 5.45
C GLU A 81 2.62 -13.73 4.91
N MET A 82 2.99 -13.26 3.72
CA MET A 82 2.29 -12.17 3.04
C MET A 82 0.82 -12.50 2.79
N ARG A 83 0.53 -13.73 2.38
CA ARG A 83 -0.85 -14.21 2.21
C ARG A 83 -1.64 -14.11 3.52
N ASN A 84 -1.05 -14.58 4.62
CA ASN A 84 -1.69 -14.51 5.93
C ASN A 84 -1.88 -13.06 6.40
N ALA A 85 -0.90 -12.20 6.13
CA ALA A 85 -0.97 -10.77 6.46
C ALA A 85 -2.12 -10.07 5.71
N VAL A 86 -2.30 -10.38 4.44
CA VAL A 86 -3.41 -9.85 3.63
C VAL A 86 -4.76 -10.29 4.19
N ASN A 87 -4.88 -11.57 4.59
CA ASN A 87 -6.09 -12.07 5.25
C ASN A 87 -6.36 -11.36 6.57
N ASP A 88 -5.34 -11.17 7.40
CA ASP A 88 -5.45 -10.48 8.70
C ASP A 88 -5.92 -9.02 8.54
N ALA A 89 -5.55 -8.39 7.45
CA ALA A 89 -5.97 -7.03 7.14
C ALA A 89 -7.42 -6.94 6.63
N GLY A 90 -8.08 -8.09 6.42
CA GLY A 90 -9.47 -8.16 6.00
C GLY A 90 -9.69 -8.38 4.51
N PHE A 91 -8.63 -8.59 3.73
CA PHE A 91 -8.73 -8.87 2.30
C PHE A 91 -8.72 -10.37 2.04
N HIS A 92 -9.86 -10.92 1.67
CA HIS A 92 -10.00 -12.35 1.36
C HIS A 92 -9.95 -12.55 -0.16
N LEU A 93 -8.79 -12.93 -0.65
CA LEU A 93 -8.52 -13.08 -2.08
C LEU A 93 -8.46 -14.57 -2.46
N ASN A 94 -8.53 -14.86 -3.76
CA ASN A 94 -8.33 -16.22 -4.25
C ASN A 94 -6.84 -16.54 -4.47
N GLY A 95 -6.51 -17.81 -4.72
CA GLY A 95 -5.12 -18.25 -4.91
C GLY A 95 -4.41 -17.56 -6.06
N GLN A 96 -5.12 -17.29 -7.17
CA GLN A 96 -4.55 -16.58 -8.32
C GLN A 96 -4.09 -15.16 -7.97
N LEU A 97 -4.88 -14.44 -7.18
CA LEU A 97 -4.53 -13.10 -6.75
C LEU A 97 -3.33 -13.10 -5.81
N TYR A 98 -3.22 -14.08 -4.91
CA TYR A 98 -2.05 -14.22 -4.06
C TYR A 98 -0.78 -14.53 -4.87
N ASP A 99 -0.89 -15.31 -5.92
CA ASP A 99 0.23 -15.59 -6.83
C ASP A 99 0.67 -14.32 -7.56
N ILE A 100 -0.28 -13.50 -8.02
CA ILE A 100 0.00 -12.21 -8.67
C ILE A 100 0.69 -11.25 -7.69
N ILE A 101 0.23 -11.18 -6.45
CA ILE A 101 0.84 -10.36 -5.41
C ILE A 101 2.28 -10.81 -5.16
N ALA A 102 2.52 -12.11 -5.04
CA ALA A 102 3.87 -12.64 -4.86
C ALA A 102 4.78 -12.29 -6.04
N MET A 103 4.29 -12.45 -7.26
CA MET A 103 5.05 -12.10 -8.47
C MET A 103 5.39 -10.60 -8.55
N ARG A 104 4.48 -9.75 -8.08
CA ARG A 104 4.63 -8.28 -8.20
C ARG A 104 5.49 -7.69 -7.10
N TYR A 105 5.41 -8.21 -5.88
CA TYR A 105 5.98 -7.57 -4.69
C TYR A 105 7.10 -8.34 -4.01
N ALA A 106 7.20 -9.65 -4.25
CA ALA A 106 8.29 -10.45 -3.70
C ALA A 106 9.57 -10.33 -4.55
N ASP A 107 10.71 -10.46 -3.90
CA ASP A 107 12.00 -10.50 -4.58
C ASP A 107 12.27 -11.91 -5.16
N ARG A 108 13.49 -12.11 -5.69
CA ARG A 108 13.88 -13.41 -6.28
C ARG A 108 13.89 -14.56 -5.28
N SER A 109 14.07 -14.25 -4.00
CA SER A 109 14.05 -15.23 -2.91
C SER A 109 12.65 -15.43 -2.33
N MET A 110 11.62 -14.88 -2.97
CA MET A 110 10.21 -14.91 -2.54
C MET A 110 9.98 -14.22 -1.19
N ASN A 111 10.76 -13.17 -0.90
CA ASN A 111 10.63 -12.34 0.29
C ASN A 111 10.07 -10.96 -0.07
N VAL A 112 9.29 -10.39 0.84
CA VAL A 112 8.67 -9.07 0.68
C VAL A 112 9.23 -8.16 1.77
N ASP A 113 9.84 -7.04 1.38
CA ASP A 113 10.29 -6.02 2.32
C ASP A 113 9.14 -5.12 2.76
N PHE A 114 9.39 -4.26 3.74
CA PHE A 114 8.33 -3.41 4.30
C PHE A 114 7.81 -2.38 3.28
N ASP A 115 8.66 -1.81 2.45
CA ASP A 115 8.25 -0.87 1.40
C ASP A 115 7.27 -1.55 0.42
N SER A 116 7.62 -2.72 -0.08
CA SER A 116 6.76 -3.49 -0.99
C SER A 116 5.47 -3.94 -0.31
N PHE A 117 5.53 -4.30 0.96
CA PHE A 117 4.38 -4.66 1.78
C PHE A 117 3.38 -3.50 1.85
N VAL A 118 3.86 -2.31 2.20
CA VAL A 118 3.02 -1.11 2.27
C VAL A 118 2.47 -0.75 0.89
N CYS A 119 3.31 -0.81 -0.14
CA CYS A 119 2.88 -0.54 -1.52
C CYS A 119 1.73 -1.45 -1.93
N CYS A 120 1.80 -2.74 -1.60
CA CYS A 120 0.73 -3.70 -1.87
C CYS A 120 -0.58 -3.31 -1.16
N PHE A 121 -0.51 -2.97 0.12
CA PHE A 121 -1.70 -2.59 0.88
C PHE A 121 -2.32 -1.27 0.41
N VAL A 122 -1.49 -0.29 0.08
CA VAL A 122 -1.96 0.98 -0.49
C VAL A 122 -2.75 0.71 -1.77
N ARG A 123 -2.22 -0.15 -2.63
CA ARG A 123 -2.85 -0.50 -3.89
C ARG A 123 -4.16 -1.29 -3.69
N LEU A 124 -4.15 -2.27 -2.78
CA LEU A 124 -5.35 -3.04 -2.46
C LEU A 124 -6.47 -2.14 -1.94
N GLU A 125 -6.18 -1.31 -0.94
CA GLU A 125 -7.18 -0.40 -0.38
C GLU A 125 -7.70 0.60 -1.40
N GLY A 126 -6.81 1.19 -2.19
CA GLY A 126 -7.17 2.15 -3.23
C GLY A 126 -8.05 1.52 -4.30
N THR A 127 -7.72 0.32 -4.74
CA THR A 127 -8.49 -0.41 -5.75
C THR A 127 -9.87 -0.80 -5.24
N PHE A 128 -9.97 -1.31 -4.01
CA PHE A 128 -11.27 -1.64 -3.41
C PHE A 128 -12.14 -0.40 -3.22
N ARG A 129 -11.55 0.69 -2.74
CA ARG A 129 -12.29 1.95 -2.56
C ARG A 129 -12.83 2.48 -3.89
N ALA A 130 -12.01 2.46 -4.94
CA ALA A 130 -12.40 2.87 -6.27
C ALA A 130 -13.53 1.98 -6.81
N PHE A 131 -13.41 0.66 -6.62
CA PHE A 131 -14.46 -0.28 -7.02
C PHE A 131 -15.78 0.02 -6.31
N GLN A 132 -15.77 0.22 -5.00
CA GLN A 132 -16.96 0.54 -4.21
C GLN A 132 -17.63 1.83 -4.67
N ALA A 133 -16.83 2.82 -5.11
CA ALA A 133 -17.38 4.07 -5.63
C ALA A 133 -18.19 3.87 -6.92
N PHE A 134 -17.85 2.89 -7.75
CA PHE A 134 -18.57 2.55 -8.97
C PHE A 134 -19.65 1.49 -8.76
N ASP A 135 -19.55 0.67 -7.73
CA ASP A 135 -20.51 -0.39 -7.39
C ASP A 135 -21.64 0.18 -6.52
N LYS A 136 -22.54 0.91 -7.14
CA LYS A 136 -23.58 1.66 -6.43
C LYS A 136 -24.67 0.77 -5.82
N ASP A 137 -24.91 -0.41 -6.41
CA ASP A 137 -25.92 -1.37 -5.94
C ASP A 137 -25.34 -2.47 -5.04
N GLY A 138 -24.01 -2.52 -4.86
CA GLY A 138 -23.35 -3.46 -3.96
C GLY A 138 -23.38 -4.92 -4.44
N ASP A 139 -23.56 -5.15 -5.74
CA ASP A 139 -23.65 -6.52 -6.30
C ASP A 139 -22.28 -7.15 -6.60
N GLY A 140 -21.18 -6.41 -6.42
CA GLY A 140 -19.83 -6.88 -6.72
C GLY A 140 -19.46 -6.83 -8.19
N ILE A 141 -20.24 -6.16 -9.01
CA ILE A 141 -20.03 -6.04 -10.45
C ILE A 141 -20.10 -4.57 -10.84
N ILE A 142 -19.11 -4.10 -11.60
CA ILE A 142 -19.10 -2.74 -12.16
C ILE A 142 -18.91 -2.79 -13.67
N LYS A 143 -19.45 -1.78 -14.34
CA LYS A 143 -19.33 -1.59 -15.78
C LYS A 143 -18.65 -0.25 -16.03
N LEU A 144 -17.51 -0.28 -16.72
CA LEU A 144 -16.70 0.90 -16.98
C LEU A 144 -16.49 1.08 -18.48
N ASN A 145 -16.48 2.33 -18.94
CA ASN A 145 -15.97 2.65 -20.26
C ASN A 145 -14.42 2.76 -20.20
N VAL A 146 -13.78 2.91 -21.37
CA VAL A 146 -12.31 2.96 -21.45
C VAL A 146 -11.74 4.11 -20.64
N LEU A 147 -12.37 5.28 -20.67
CA LEU A 147 -11.87 6.46 -19.96
C LEU A 147 -11.95 6.29 -18.46
N GLU A 148 -13.04 5.74 -17.95
CA GLU A 148 -13.20 5.43 -16.52
C GLU A 148 -12.17 4.39 -16.04
N TRP A 149 -11.93 3.35 -16.83
CA TRP A 149 -10.93 2.35 -16.55
C TRP A 149 -9.52 2.96 -16.48
N LEU A 150 -9.19 3.82 -17.44
CA LEU A 150 -7.88 4.50 -17.46
C LEU A 150 -7.71 5.44 -16.26
N GLN A 151 -8.75 6.19 -15.88
CA GLN A 151 -8.70 7.04 -14.68
C GLN A 151 -8.44 6.23 -13.42
N LEU A 152 -9.09 5.08 -13.27
CA LEU A 152 -8.89 4.20 -12.12
C LEU A 152 -7.48 3.64 -12.05
N THR A 153 -6.93 3.21 -13.18
CA THR A 153 -5.65 2.47 -13.21
C THR A 153 -4.43 3.36 -13.29
N MET A 154 -4.54 4.55 -13.88
CA MET A 154 -3.40 5.45 -14.05
C MET A 154 -3.09 6.28 -12.82
N TYR A 155 -4.09 6.63 -12.01
CA TYR A 155 -3.89 7.41 -10.81
C TYR A 155 -3.48 6.55 -9.60
N ALA A 156 -3.90 5.32 -9.58
CA ALA A 156 -3.63 4.42 -8.44
C ALA A 156 -2.18 3.90 -8.40
#